data_08b2eac4f24819c026055dae6142c284
#
_entry.id   08b2eac4f24819c026055dae6142c284
#
_cell.length_a   1.000
_cell.length_b   1.000
_cell.length_c   1.000
_cell.angle_alpha   90.00
_cell.angle_beta   90.00
_cell.angle_gamma   90.00
#
_symmetry.space_group_name_H-M   'P 1'
#
loop_
_entity.id
_entity.type
_entity.pdbx_description
1 polymer ?
#
loop_
_entity_poly.entity_id
_entity_poly.type
_entity_poly.pdbx_seq_one_letter_code
_entity_poly.pdbx_strand_id
1 'polypeptide(L)'
;MVDSSPADPLRVPQREVQRLLGRCLLRIQQYERLIKAIVAHHEICGPISSLDAIRSARIADASTKSLGLLVGKLVGPYLVHGSGRDTDLPDPGSGEVATVRMQLRLEMGAEDFERTQADLKDLVRLRNDLVHHFIDQHDIWTVPGCARAEQALLTAYSRIDNHFEQLRSWAEHMEQARQLAAEFVQSEVFRDLVINGIAPDGSVDWPSSGIVRLLREAMSELSVDGWTSIANAEIFIQERDPEQSPVKYGCRTLKQVVHQSRLFELQYQERYGRREAYFKDRARRSS
;
A
#
# COMPACT_ATOMS: atom_id res chain seq x y z
N MET A 1 31.70 -13.10 -63.61
CA MET A 1 30.67 -14.13 -63.32
C MET A 1 30.15 -13.86 -61.94
N VAL A 2 28.98 -13.18 -61.82
CA VAL A 2 28.29 -13.02 -60.56
C VAL A 2 27.54 -14.31 -60.30
N ASP A 3 27.95 -15.04 -59.28
CA ASP A 3 27.33 -16.32 -58.85
C ASP A 3 25.93 -15.99 -58.28
N SER A 4 24.93 -16.08 -59.17
CA SER A 4 23.51 -15.96 -58.81
C SER A 4 23.02 -17.30 -58.30
N SER A 5 23.47 -17.68 -57.11
CA SER A 5 22.85 -18.79 -56.40
C SER A 5 21.37 -18.42 -56.15
N PRO A 6 20.40 -19.32 -56.50
CA PRO A 6 18.99 -19.03 -56.30
C PRO A 6 18.74 -18.74 -54.83
N ALA A 7 18.14 -17.59 -54.57
CA ALA A 7 17.81 -17.19 -53.18
C ALA A 7 16.90 -18.29 -52.59
N ASP A 8 17.33 -18.86 -51.48
CA ASP A 8 16.57 -19.85 -50.71
C ASP A 8 15.15 -19.31 -50.43
N PRO A 9 14.08 -19.92 -50.99
CA PRO A 9 12.70 -19.43 -50.86
C PRO A 9 12.22 -19.43 -49.42
N LEU A 10 12.90 -20.16 -48.53
CA LEU A 10 12.54 -20.27 -47.10
C LEU A 10 13.11 -19.12 -46.26
N ARG A 11 14.18 -18.48 -46.72
CA ARG A 11 14.93 -17.49 -45.97
C ARG A 11 14.08 -16.29 -45.55
N VAL A 12 13.21 -15.79 -46.41
CA VAL A 12 12.37 -14.62 -46.13
C VAL A 12 11.26 -14.96 -45.12
N PRO A 13 10.45 -16.03 -45.33
CA PRO A 13 9.46 -16.49 -44.36
C PRO A 13 10.02 -16.80 -42.98
N GLN A 14 11.16 -17.46 -42.87
CA GLN A 14 11.80 -17.76 -41.58
C GLN A 14 12.24 -16.48 -40.83
N ARG A 15 12.77 -15.49 -41.54
CA ARG A 15 13.12 -14.19 -40.92
C ARG A 15 11.90 -13.49 -40.37
N GLU A 16 10.76 -13.53 -41.04
CA GLU A 16 9.54 -12.93 -40.58
C GLU A 16 9.02 -13.63 -39.30
N VAL A 17 9.02 -14.95 -39.26
CA VAL A 17 8.71 -15.74 -38.07
C VAL A 17 9.63 -15.35 -36.90
N GLN A 18 10.96 -15.27 -37.13
CA GLN A 18 11.92 -14.87 -36.11
C GLN A 18 11.65 -13.45 -35.59
N ARG A 19 11.35 -12.52 -36.50
CA ARG A 19 11.02 -11.12 -36.15
C ARG A 19 9.77 -11.05 -35.28
N LEU A 20 8.70 -11.77 -35.63
CA LEU A 20 7.45 -11.78 -34.88
C LEU A 20 7.60 -12.46 -33.52
N LEU A 21 8.34 -13.60 -33.47
CA LEU A 21 8.65 -14.27 -32.20
C LEU A 21 9.42 -13.32 -31.26
N GLY A 22 10.46 -12.64 -31.78
CA GLY A 22 11.20 -11.66 -31.02
C GLY A 22 10.31 -10.54 -30.49
N ARG A 23 9.34 -10.08 -31.27
CA ARG A 23 8.36 -9.06 -30.88
C ARG A 23 7.45 -9.56 -29.74
N CYS A 24 6.96 -10.79 -29.81
CA CYS A 24 6.18 -11.42 -28.74
C CYS A 24 6.98 -11.52 -27.44
N LEU A 25 8.23 -12.02 -27.52
CA LEU A 25 9.09 -12.16 -26.34
C LEU A 25 9.42 -10.83 -25.68
N LEU A 26 9.71 -9.79 -26.45
CA LEU A 26 9.94 -8.45 -25.91
C LEU A 26 8.70 -7.90 -25.20
N ARG A 27 7.49 -8.13 -25.76
CA ARG A 27 6.25 -7.68 -25.11
C ARG A 27 5.97 -8.44 -23.81
N ILE A 28 6.25 -9.74 -23.76
CA ILE A 28 6.19 -10.55 -22.54
C ILE A 28 7.17 -10.02 -21.48
N GLN A 29 8.41 -9.67 -21.86
CA GLN A 29 9.38 -9.09 -20.92
C GLN A 29 8.91 -7.75 -20.36
N GLN A 30 8.28 -6.90 -21.18
CA GLN A 30 7.66 -5.65 -20.69
C GLN A 30 6.55 -5.95 -19.68
N TYR A 31 5.70 -6.94 -19.98
CA TYR A 31 4.65 -7.43 -19.08
C TYR A 31 5.26 -7.94 -17.75
N GLU A 32 6.30 -8.79 -17.82
CA GLU A 32 6.97 -9.32 -16.64
C GLU A 32 7.61 -8.22 -15.76
N ARG A 33 8.14 -7.17 -16.38
CA ARG A 33 8.65 -6.01 -15.61
C ARG A 33 7.55 -5.27 -14.89
N LEU A 34 6.42 -5.07 -15.53
CA LEU A 34 5.30 -4.33 -14.96
C LEU A 34 4.62 -5.10 -13.82
N ILE A 35 4.37 -6.42 -13.99
CA ILE A 35 3.78 -7.23 -12.92
C ILE A 35 4.73 -7.33 -11.71
N LYS A 36 6.06 -7.39 -11.92
CA LYS A 36 7.05 -7.32 -10.83
C LYS A 36 6.92 -6.03 -10.03
N ALA A 37 6.74 -4.90 -10.69
CA ALA A 37 6.53 -3.61 -10.04
C ALA A 37 5.24 -3.60 -9.20
N ILE A 38 4.12 -4.07 -9.74
CA ILE A 38 2.85 -4.15 -8.99
C ILE A 38 3.02 -5.06 -7.75
N VAL A 39 3.54 -6.27 -7.92
CA VAL A 39 3.74 -7.23 -6.82
C VAL A 39 4.69 -6.71 -5.75
N ALA A 40 5.71 -5.94 -6.12
CA ALA A 40 6.63 -5.34 -5.16
C ALA A 40 6.00 -4.18 -4.36
N HIS A 41 5.07 -3.44 -4.96
CA HIS A 41 4.62 -2.15 -4.44
C HIS A 41 3.16 -2.10 -3.94
N HIS A 42 2.32 -3.13 -4.17
CA HIS A 42 0.92 -3.12 -3.76
C HIS A 42 0.74 -3.17 -2.23
N GLU A 43 1.74 -3.62 -1.48
CA GLU A 43 1.69 -3.72 -0.03
C GLU A 43 3.01 -3.33 0.61
N ILE A 44 2.94 -2.63 1.72
CA ILE A 44 4.06 -2.41 2.64
C ILE A 44 3.56 -2.53 4.08
N CYS A 45 4.29 -3.26 4.93
CA CYS A 45 3.95 -3.45 6.34
C CYS A 45 5.22 -3.55 7.16
N GLY A 46 5.33 -2.75 8.23
CA GLY A 46 6.43 -2.82 9.18
C GLY A 46 6.68 -1.52 9.94
N PRO A 47 7.73 -1.50 10.78
CA PRO A 47 8.15 -0.32 11.51
C PRO A 47 8.52 0.82 10.55
N ILE A 48 8.16 2.05 10.90
CA ILE A 48 8.44 3.24 10.07
C ILE A 48 9.93 3.34 9.74
N SER A 49 10.81 3.06 10.69
CA SER A 49 12.28 3.10 10.53
C SER A 49 12.83 2.06 9.55
N SER A 50 12.06 1.03 9.19
CA SER A 50 12.50 -0.10 8.38
C SER A 50 11.80 -0.16 7.01
N LEU A 51 10.92 0.77 6.69
CA LEU A 51 10.10 0.72 5.46
C LEU A 51 10.94 0.68 4.18
N ASP A 52 12.03 1.42 4.11
CA ASP A 52 12.93 1.41 2.93
C ASP A 52 13.64 0.07 2.74
N ALA A 53 14.08 -0.56 3.83
CA ALA A 53 14.68 -1.89 3.79
C ALA A 53 13.66 -2.95 3.36
N ILE A 54 12.42 -2.89 3.89
CA ILE A 54 11.32 -3.77 3.53
C ILE A 54 10.96 -3.61 2.05
N ARG A 55 10.85 -2.38 1.56
CA ARG A 55 10.59 -2.08 0.15
C ARG A 55 11.67 -2.67 -0.76
N SER A 56 12.94 -2.46 -0.42
CA SER A 56 14.07 -2.98 -1.17
C SER A 56 14.07 -4.52 -1.22
N ALA A 57 13.78 -5.18 -0.10
CA ALA A 57 13.64 -6.63 -0.02
C ALA A 57 12.50 -7.17 -0.90
N ARG A 58 11.33 -6.49 -0.94
CA ARG A 58 10.20 -6.87 -1.81
C ARG A 58 10.54 -6.74 -3.30
N ILE A 59 11.24 -5.67 -3.68
CA ILE A 59 11.71 -5.48 -5.07
C ILE A 59 12.69 -6.61 -5.46
N ALA A 60 13.65 -6.92 -4.59
CA ALA A 60 14.61 -8.00 -4.81
C ALA A 60 13.91 -9.36 -4.93
N ASP A 61 12.96 -9.68 -4.05
CA ASP A 61 12.16 -10.91 -4.12
C ASP A 61 11.38 -11.01 -5.44
N ALA A 62 10.64 -9.97 -5.82
CA ALA A 62 9.87 -9.96 -7.06
C ALA A 62 10.76 -10.10 -8.30
N SER A 63 11.98 -9.54 -8.28
CA SER A 63 12.90 -9.56 -9.42
C SER A 63 13.30 -10.98 -9.86
N THR A 64 13.36 -11.93 -8.94
CA THR A 64 13.78 -13.32 -9.16
C THR A 64 12.65 -14.27 -9.55
N LYS A 65 11.39 -13.85 -9.46
CA LYS A 65 10.24 -14.73 -9.70
C LYS A 65 9.92 -14.89 -11.18
N SER A 66 9.48 -16.10 -11.55
CA SER A 66 8.91 -16.37 -12.86
C SER A 66 7.51 -15.79 -13.00
N LEU A 67 7.02 -15.65 -14.24
CA LEU A 67 5.68 -15.12 -14.52
C LEU A 67 4.58 -15.89 -13.78
N GLY A 68 4.63 -17.22 -13.74
CA GLY A 68 3.63 -18.03 -13.04
C GLY A 68 3.59 -17.74 -11.52
N LEU A 69 4.75 -17.59 -10.88
CA LEU A 69 4.82 -17.20 -9.46
C LEU A 69 4.32 -15.77 -9.22
N LEU A 70 4.59 -14.84 -10.15
CA LEU A 70 4.12 -13.46 -10.06
C LEU A 70 2.60 -13.40 -10.19
N VAL A 71 2.00 -14.16 -11.11
CA VAL A 71 0.54 -14.28 -11.23
C VAL A 71 -0.07 -14.81 -9.92
N GLY A 72 0.53 -15.85 -9.31
CA GLY A 72 0.10 -16.36 -8.02
C GLY A 72 0.18 -15.32 -6.88
N LYS A 73 1.17 -14.41 -6.93
CA LYS A 73 1.30 -13.31 -5.96
C LYS A 73 0.40 -12.11 -6.27
N LEU A 74 -0.11 -12.00 -7.49
CA LEU A 74 -1.03 -10.95 -7.90
C LEU A 74 -2.47 -11.32 -7.53
N VAL A 75 -2.88 -12.55 -7.84
CA VAL A 75 -4.24 -13.07 -7.59
C VAL A 75 -4.40 -13.42 -6.11
N GLY A 76 -5.40 -12.84 -5.47
CA GLY A 76 -5.66 -12.93 -4.04
C GLY A 76 -5.09 -11.76 -3.25
N PRO A 77 -3.77 -11.50 -3.25
CA PRO A 77 -3.21 -10.35 -2.53
C PRO A 77 -3.54 -8.98 -3.11
N TYR A 78 -3.53 -8.83 -4.45
CA TYR A 78 -3.81 -7.59 -5.16
C TYR A 78 -5.16 -7.61 -5.86
N LEU A 79 -5.42 -8.63 -6.69
CA LEU A 79 -6.71 -8.85 -7.33
C LEU A 79 -7.61 -9.64 -6.37
N VAL A 80 -8.72 -9.04 -5.95
CA VAL A 80 -9.65 -9.64 -5.00
C VAL A 80 -11.07 -9.60 -5.52
N HIS A 81 -11.89 -10.58 -5.13
CA HIS A 81 -13.32 -10.56 -5.40
C HIS A 81 -14.09 -10.24 -4.12
N GLY A 82 -15.10 -9.37 -4.25
CA GLY A 82 -15.96 -8.99 -3.13
C GLY A 82 -15.32 -8.05 -2.13
N SER A 83 -16.15 -7.34 -1.39
CA SER A 83 -15.75 -6.43 -0.32
C SER A 83 -15.36 -7.22 0.95
N GLY A 84 -14.33 -8.05 0.85
CA GLY A 84 -13.75 -8.68 2.02
C GLY A 84 -13.18 -7.60 2.93
N ARG A 85 -13.95 -7.14 3.90
CA ARG A 85 -13.37 -6.40 5.02
C ARG A 85 -12.36 -7.34 5.67
N ASP A 86 -11.10 -6.97 5.62
CA ASP A 86 -10.04 -7.65 6.37
C ASP A 86 -10.36 -7.51 7.86
N THR A 87 -11.18 -8.42 8.39
CA THR A 87 -11.41 -8.58 9.82
C THR A 87 -10.21 -9.23 10.51
N ASP A 88 -9.29 -9.79 9.74
CA ASP A 88 -8.01 -10.36 10.20
C ASP A 88 -6.85 -9.35 10.09
N LEU A 89 -7.07 -8.11 10.50
CA LEU A 89 -5.95 -7.26 10.85
C LEU A 89 -5.31 -7.89 12.10
N PRO A 90 -4.09 -8.43 12.04
CA PRO A 90 -3.42 -8.78 13.27
C PRO A 90 -3.40 -7.52 14.12
N ASP A 91 -3.91 -7.64 15.35
CA ASP A 91 -3.81 -6.61 16.37
C ASP A 91 -2.39 -6.04 16.29
N PRO A 92 -2.19 -4.72 16.06
CA PRO A 92 -0.89 -4.13 16.19
C PRO A 92 -0.48 -4.37 17.63
N GLY A 93 0.17 -5.53 17.86
CA GLY A 93 0.53 -5.99 19.18
C GLY A 93 1.09 -4.83 19.99
N SER A 94 0.90 -4.86 21.30
CA SER A 94 1.34 -3.88 22.31
C SER A 94 2.86 -3.62 22.31
N GLY A 95 3.46 -3.52 21.12
CA GLY A 95 4.87 -3.20 20.89
C GLY A 95 5.09 -1.69 20.95
N GLU A 96 6.15 -1.28 21.62
CA GLU A 96 6.60 0.12 21.73
C GLU A 96 6.95 0.79 20.39
N VAL A 97 6.89 0.08 19.25
CA VAL A 97 7.33 0.58 17.93
C VAL A 97 6.13 0.84 17.02
N ALA A 98 6.00 2.07 16.56
CA ALA A 98 4.98 2.46 15.59
C ALA A 98 5.13 1.69 14.28
N THR A 99 4.11 0.90 13.91
CA THR A 99 4.04 0.07 12.72
C THR A 99 3.01 0.65 11.74
N VAL A 100 3.38 0.70 10.47
CA VAL A 100 2.49 1.14 9.39
C VAL A 100 2.20 -0.05 8.49
N ARG A 101 0.93 -0.22 8.11
CA ARG A 101 0.51 -1.13 7.03
C ARG A 101 -0.27 -0.33 5.99
N MET A 102 0.16 -0.43 4.74
CA MET A 102 -0.57 0.08 3.59
C MET A 102 -0.69 -1.05 2.56
N GLN A 103 -1.91 -1.28 2.08
CA GLN A 103 -2.18 -2.30 1.08
C GLN A 103 -3.16 -1.74 0.05
N LEU A 104 -2.78 -1.82 -1.21
CA LEU A 104 -3.62 -1.48 -2.35
C LEU A 104 -4.17 -2.76 -2.95
N ARG A 105 -5.47 -2.80 -3.20
CA ARG A 105 -6.19 -3.94 -3.78
C ARG A 105 -7.06 -3.46 -4.92
N LEU A 106 -7.19 -4.27 -5.95
CA LEU A 106 -8.13 -4.08 -7.03
C LEU A 106 -9.30 -5.05 -6.83
N GLU A 107 -10.44 -4.50 -6.42
CA GLU A 107 -11.68 -5.27 -6.23
C GLU A 107 -12.42 -5.41 -7.56
N MET A 108 -12.93 -6.60 -7.84
CA MET A 108 -13.73 -6.88 -9.02
C MET A 108 -14.88 -7.84 -8.70
N GLY A 109 -15.89 -7.87 -9.58
CA GLY A 109 -16.98 -8.83 -9.45
C GLY A 109 -16.47 -10.27 -9.55
N ALA A 110 -17.22 -11.23 -8.98
CA ALA A 110 -16.79 -12.64 -8.95
C ALA A 110 -16.55 -13.18 -10.37
N GLU A 111 -17.44 -12.90 -11.32
CA GLU A 111 -17.30 -13.33 -12.72
C GLU A 111 -16.05 -12.74 -13.39
N ASP A 112 -15.80 -11.44 -13.18
CA ASP A 112 -14.61 -10.76 -13.71
C ASP A 112 -13.32 -11.29 -13.08
N PHE A 113 -13.35 -11.61 -11.80
CA PHE A 113 -12.21 -12.20 -11.09
C PHE A 113 -11.86 -13.59 -11.66
N GLU A 114 -12.86 -14.48 -11.82
CA GLU A 114 -12.66 -15.81 -12.37
C GLU A 114 -12.13 -15.75 -13.81
N ARG A 115 -12.72 -14.89 -14.65
CA ARG A 115 -12.27 -14.65 -16.02
C ARG A 115 -10.82 -14.15 -16.05
N THR A 116 -10.51 -13.11 -15.27
CA THR A 116 -9.16 -12.55 -15.18
C THR A 116 -8.14 -13.59 -14.70
N GLN A 117 -8.50 -14.42 -13.73
CA GLN A 117 -7.63 -15.50 -13.26
C GLN A 117 -7.37 -16.55 -14.35
N ALA A 118 -8.39 -16.92 -15.12
CA ALA A 118 -8.23 -17.85 -16.25
C ALA A 118 -7.33 -17.25 -17.34
N ASP A 119 -7.57 -16.00 -17.71
CA ASP A 119 -6.82 -15.28 -18.73
C ASP A 119 -5.33 -15.14 -18.35
N LEU A 120 -5.04 -14.85 -17.08
CA LEU A 120 -3.65 -14.79 -16.58
C LEU A 120 -2.96 -16.15 -16.60
N LYS A 121 -3.66 -17.25 -16.30
CA LYS A 121 -3.13 -18.61 -16.43
C LYS A 121 -2.83 -18.95 -17.88
N ASP A 122 -3.70 -18.54 -18.79
CA ASP A 122 -3.51 -18.76 -20.22
C ASP A 122 -2.35 -17.94 -20.79
N LEU A 123 -2.11 -16.72 -20.27
CA LEU A 123 -0.91 -15.95 -20.61
C LEU A 123 0.38 -16.65 -20.16
N VAL A 124 0.38 -17.27 -18.97
CA VAL A 124 1.53 -18.06 -18.50
C VAL A 124 1.80 -19.25 -19.42
N ARG A 125 0.75 -19.96 -19.88
CA ARG A 125 0.88 -21.08 -20.86
C ARG A 125 1.44 -20.56 -22.18
N LEU A 126 0.83 -19.48 -22.73
CA LEU A 126 1.29 -18.87 -23.97
C LEU A 126 2.77 -18.47 -23.91
N ARG A 127 3.20 -17.87 -22.80
CA ARG A 127 4.63 -17.54 -22.59
C ARG A 127 5.51 -18.80 -22.63
N ASN A 128 5.09 -19.87 -21.98
CA ASN A 128 5.87 -21.11 -21.94
C ASN A 128 5.94 -21.77 -23.35
N ASP A 129 4.85 -21.73 -24.10
CA ASP A 129 4.81 -22.26 -25.50
C ASP A 129 5.77 -21.48 -26.40
N LEU A 130 5.75 -20.14 -26.31
CA LEU A 130 6.62 -19.27 -27.12
C LEU A 130 8.10 -19.41 -26.75
N VAL A 131 8.43 -19.65 -25.49
CA VAL A 131 9.83 -19.69 -25.01
C VAL A 131 10.41 -21.08 -25.13
N HIS A 132 9.64 -22.15 -24.89
CA HIS A 132 10.17 -23.51 -24.75
C HIS A 132 9.69 -24.47 -25.79
N HIS A 133 8.52 -24.26 -26.42
CA HIS A 133 7.85 -25.23 -27.27
C HIS A 133 7.54 -24.70 -28.66
N PHE A 134 7.97 -23.52 -29.05
CA PHE A 134 7.60 -22.89 -30.31
C PHE A 134 8.04 -23.71 -31.52
N ILE A 135 9.29 -24.21 -31.51
CA ILE A 135 9.87 -25.00 -32.61
C ILE A 135 9.18 -26.39 -32.71
N ASP A 136 8.78 -26.96 -31.57
CA ASP A 136 8.10 -28.28 -31.55
C ASP A 136 6.67 -28.18 -32.08
N GLN A 137 6.02 -27.02 -31.90
CA GLN A 137 4.63 -26.79 -32.32
C GLN A 137 4.48 -26.27 -33.76
N HIS A 138 5.54 -25.66 -34.31
CA HIS A 138 5.51 -25.00 -35.61
C HIS A 138 6.60 -25.50 -36.55
N ASP A 139 6.20 -26.06 -37.71
CA ASP A 139 7.12 -26.41 -38.77
C ASP A 139 7.61 -25.14 -39.50
N ILE A 140 8.75 -24.61 -39.04
CA ILE A 140 9.38 -23.44 -39.67
C ILE A 140 10.34 -23.80 -40.81
N TRP A 141 10.40 -25.07 -41.19
CA TRP A 141 11.29 -25.58 -42.22
C TRP A 141 10.60 -25.69 -43.58
N THR A 142 9.33 -25.33 -43.68
CA THR A 142 8.56 -25.26 -44.93
C THR A 142 7.89 -23.90 -45.07
N VAL A 143 7.71 -23.43 -46.30
CA VAL A 143 7.03 -22.16 -46.58
C VAL A 143 5.59 -22.16 -46.02
N PRO A 144 4.76 -23.21 -46.21
CA PRO A 144 3.44 -23.27 -45.59
C PRO A 144 3.48 -23.30 -44.05
N GLY A 145 4.51 -23.94 -43.47
CA GLY A 145 4.71 -23.97 -42.03
C GLY A 145 5.05 -22.60 -41.46
N CYS A 146 5.94 -21.86 -42.13
CA CYS A 146 6.24 -20.46 -41.79
C CYS A 146 5.00 -19.56 -41.82
N ALA A 147 4.14 -19.70 -42.84
CA ALA A 147 2.90 -18.91 -42.94
C ALA A 147 1.93 -19.22 -41.78
N ARG A 148 1.81 -20.48 -41.35
CA ARG A 148 1.00 -20.85 -40.16
C ARG A 148 1.61 -20.29 -38.87
N ALA A 149 2.93 -20.38 -38.73
CA ALA A 149 3.65 -19.85 -37.58
C ALA A 149 3.50 -18.32 -37.48
N GLU A 150 3.60 -17.60 -38.61
CA GLU A 150 3.36 -16.17 -38.69
C GLU A 150 1.97 -15.78 -38.18
N GLN A 151 0.92 -16.47 -38.66
CA GLN A 151 -0.46 -16.21 -38.25
C GLN A 151 -0.66 -16.48 -36.74
N ALA A 152 -0.06 -17.58 -36.24
CA ALA A 152 -0.10 -17.91 -34.83
C ALA A 152 0.60 -16.82 -33.96
N LEU A 153 1.75 -16.29 -34.40
CA LEU A 153 2.49 -15.25 -33.71
C LEU A 153 1.75 -13.92 -33.73
N LEU A 154 1.08 -13.55 -34.82
CA LEU A 154 0.25 -12.34 -34.86
C LEU A 154 -0.90 -12.43 -33.84
N THR A 155 -1.56 -13.58 -33.77
CA THR A 155 -2.62 -13.83 -32.76
C THR A 155 -2.07 -13.80 -31.35
N ALA A 156 -0.92 -14.47 -31.11
CA ALA A 156 -0.24 -14.45 -29.81
C ALA A 156 0.14 -13.03 -29.39
N TYR A 157 0.70 -12.24 -30.30
CA TYR A 157 1.06 -10.86 -30.02
C TYR A 157 -0.14 -10.02 -29.58
N SER A 158 -1.26 -10.10 -30.28
CA SER A 158 -2.49 -9.35 -29.93
C SER A 158 -2.99 -9.73 -28.53
N ARG A 159 -2.93 -11.03 -28.17
CA ARG A 159 -3.30 -11.47 -26.82
C ARG A 159 -2.36 -10.92 -25.75
N ILE A 160 -1.06 -11.00 -25.97
CA ILE A 160 -0.05 -10.48 -25.03
C ILE A 160 -0.20 -8.97 -24.86
N ASP A 161 -0.45 -8.26 -25.96
CA ASP A 161 -0.63 -6.81 -25.98
C ASP A 161 -1.87 -6.38 -25.18
N ASN A 162 -2.99 -7.09 -25.34
CA ASN A 162 -4.21 -6.84 -24.55
C ASN A 162 -3.97 -7.02 -23.05
N HIS A 163 -3.27 -8.09 -22.67
CA HIS A 163 -2.88 -8.31 -21.26
C HIS A 163 -1.96 -7.21 -20.73
N PHE A 164 -1.02 -6.76 -21.57
CA PHE A 164 -0.13 -5.67 -21.18
C PHE A 164 -0.88 -4.36 -20.96
N GLU A 165 -1.80 -4.00 -21.85
CA GLU A 165 -2.59 -2.78 -21.71
C GLU A 165 -3.51 -2.84 -20.47
N GLN A 166 -4.10 -3.99 -20.19
CA GLN A 166 -4.88 -4.20 -18.96
C GLN A 166 -4.01 -4.03 -17.71
N LEU A 167 -2.82 -4.65 -17.68
CA LEU A 167 -1.91 -4.55 -16.56
C LEU A 167 -1.38 -3.10 -16.38
N ARG A 168 -1.17 -2.39 -17.49
CA ARG A 168 -0.78 -0.98 -17.48
C ARG A 168 -1.85 -0.11 -16.83
N SER A 169 -3.12 -0.32 -17.19
CA SER A 169 -4.24 0.38 -16.56
C SER A 169 -4.29 0.12 -15.03
N TRP A 170 -4.05 -1.11 -14.59
CA TRP A 170 -3.98 -1.41 -13.14
C TRP A 170 -2.82 -0.71 -12.45
N ALA A 171 -1.65 -0.63 -13.11
CA ALA A 171 -0.50 0.09 -12.55
C ALA A 171 -0.76 1.60 -12.44
N GLU A 172 -1.42 2.19 -13.42
CA GLU A 172 -1.83 3.61 -13.42
C GLU A 172 -2.81 3.90 -12.28
N HIS A 173 -3.83 3.06 -12.10
CA HIS A 173 -4.78 3.18 -10.97
C HIS A 173 -4.07 3.00 -9.61
N MET A 174 -3.15 2.07 -9.50
CA MET A 174 -2.35 1.87 -8.28
C MET A 174 -1.52 3.11 -7.95
N GLU A 175 -0.90 3.75 -8.95
CA GLU A 175 -0.12 4.96 -8.74
C GLU A 175 -1.00 6.14 -8.33
N GLN A 176 -2.18 6.31 -8.94
CA GLN A 176 -3.16 7.31 -8.53
C GLN A 176 -3.61 7.09 -7.08
N ALA A 177 -3.92 5.85 -6.70
CA ALA A 177 -4.30 5.53 -5.32
C ALA A 177 -3.17 5.82 -4.33
N ARG A 178 -1.91 5.58 -4.71
CA ARG A 178 -0.72 5.92 -3.89
C ARG A 178 -0.57 7.42 -3.69
N GLN A 179 -0.78 8.22 -4.75
CA GLN A 179 -0.73 9.68 -4.68
C GLN A 179 -1.81 10.21 -3.73
N LEU A 180 -3.06 9.76 -3.89
CA LEU A 180 -4.15 10.14 -2.99
C LEU A 180 -3.87 9.75 -1.53
N ALA A 181 -3.31 8.56 -1.29
CA ALA A 181 -2.93 8.12 0.05
C ALA A 181 -1.80 9.01 0.63
N ALA A 182 -0.81 9.39 -0.19
CA ALA A 182 0.27 10.28 0.24
C ALA A 182 -0.23 11.69 0.58
N GLU A 183 -1.13 12.24 -0.23
CA GLU A 183 -1.80 13.51 0.04
C GLU A 183 -2.63 13.45 1.33
N PHE A 184 -3.38 12.36 1.51
CA PHE A 184 -4.17 12.15 2.74
C PHE A 184 -3.29 12.10 3.98
N VAL A 185 -2.18 11.34 3.96
CA VAL A 185 -1.23 11.26 5.10
C VAL A 185 -0.62 12.62 5.45
N GLN A 186 -0.45 13.51 4.46
CA GLN A 186 0.06 14.86 4.66
C GLN A 186 -1.02 15.88 5.07
N SER A 187 -2.29 15.50 5.01
CA SER A 187 -3.40 16.40 5.31
C SER A 187 -3.57 16.67 6.81
N GLU A 188 -4.18 17.83 7.12
CA GLU A 188 -4.60 18.15 8.50
C GLU A 188 -5.62 17.12 9.03
N VAL A 189 -6.49 16.60 8.17
CA VAL A 189 -7.49 15.59 8.53
C VAL A 189 -6.81 14.31 9.06
N PHE A 190 -5.74 13.85 8.43
CA PHE A 190 -4.97 12.71 8.91
C PHE A 190 -4.26 13.01 10.23
N ARG A 191 -3.67 14.21 10.35
CA ARG A 191 -3.03 14.66 11.59
C ARG A 191 -4.04 14.72 12.72
N ASP A 192 -5.22 15.27 12.47
CA ASP A 192 -6.29 15.35 13.44
C ASP A 192 -6.78 13.99 13.88
N LEU A 193 -6.98 13.07 12.93
CA LEU A 193 -7.43 11.71 13.23
C LEU A 193 -6.39 10.90 14.03
N VAL A 194 -5.13 10.90 13.58
CA VAL A 194 -4.10 9.97 14.12
C VAL A 194 -3.32 10.56 15.29
N ILE A 195 -3.02 11.87 15.26
CA ILE A 195 -2.20 12.54 16.29
C ILE A 195 -3.09 13.19 17.36
N ASN A 196 -4.18 13.78 16.91
CA ASN A 196 -5.05 14.55 17.81
C ASN A 196 -6.26 13.75 18.30
N GLY A 197 -6.54 12.58 17.74
CA GLY A 197 -7.71 11.78 18.08
C GLY A 197 -9.04 12.47 17.74
N ILE A 198 -9.05 13.36 16.74
CA ILE A 198 -10.25 14.10 16.31
C ILE A 198 -10.77 13.45 15.03
N ALA A 199 -11.95 12.82 15.11
CA ALA A 199 -12.58 12.24 13.96
C ALA A 199 -13.20 13.30 13.02
N PRO A 200 -13.45 12.97 11.71
CA PRO A 200 -14.02 13.93 10.75
C PRO A 200 -15.39 14.49 11.12
N ASP A 201 -16.13 13.81 12.00
CA ASP A 201 -17.40 14.27 12.55
C ASP A 201 -17.25 15.22 13.75
N GLY A 202 -15.99 15.54 14.13
CA GLY A 202 -15.65 16.40 15.26
C GLY A 202 -15.66 15.68 16.62
N SER A 203 -15.94 14.38 16.67
CA SER A 203 -15.83 13.63 17.91
C SER A 203 -14.35 13.42 18.30
N VAL A 204 -14.07 13.40 19.62
CA VAL A 204 -12.71 13.29 20.14
C VAL A 204 -12.53 11.96 20.87
N ASP A 205 -11.58 11.16 20.41
CA ASP A 205 -11.07 10.00 21.14
C ASP A 205 -10.04 10.48 22.20
N TRP A 206 -10.55 10.87 23.36
CA TRP A 206 -9.74 11.46 24.42
C TRP A 206 -8.53 10.62 24.84
N PRO A 207 -8.64 9.28 25.02
CA PRO A 207 -7.50 8.45 25.43
C PRO A 207 -6.29 8.54 24.50
N SER A 208 -6.51 8.68 23.19
CA SER A 208 -5.46 8.74 22.16
C SER A 208 -5.12 10.17 21.73
N SER A 209 -5.84 11.18 22.26
CA SER A 209 -5.66 12.57 21.84
C SER A 209 -4.30 13.17 22.27
N GLY A 210 -3.73 13.99 21.39
CA GLY A 210 -2.44 14.64 21.60
C GLY A 210 -2.40 15.50 22.87
N ILE A 211 -3.49 16.23 23.17
CA ILE A 211 -3.57 17.07 24.37
C ILE A 211 -3.59 16.24 25.66
N VAL A 212 -4.24 15.05 25.66
CA VAL A 212 -4.23 14.14 26.82
C VAL A 212 -2.85 13.53 27.03
N ARG A 213 -2.15 13.19 25.94
CA ARG A 213 -0.77 12.73 26.00
C ARG A 213 0.12 13.79 26.68
N LEU A 214 0.03 15.06 26.25
CA LEU A 214 0.80 16.15 26.86
C LEU A 214 0.38 16.43 28.30
N LEU A 215 -0.89 16.29 28.65
CA LEU A 215 -1.31 16.36 30.06
C LEU A 215 -0.64 15.28 30.91
N ARG A 216 -0.49 14.06 30.42
CA ARG A 216 0.22 12.97 31.11
C ARG A 216 1.72 13.23 31.20
N GLU A 217 2.32 13.78 30.15
CA GLU A 217 3.73 14.22 30.17
C GLU A 217 3.94 15.33 31.23
N ALA A 218 3.09 16.36 31.24
CA ALA A 218 3.12 17.39 32.25
C ALA A 218 2.97 16.84 33.69
N MET A 219 2.12 15.84 33.88
CA MET A 219 2.00 15.14 35.15
C MET A 219 3.28 14.42 35.55
N SER A 220 3.96 13.76 34.62
CA SER A 220 5.20 13.04 34.93
C SER A 220 6.34 13.99 35.32
N GLU A 221 6.37 15.20 34.76
CA GLU A 221 7.45 16.18 34.98
C GLU A 221 7.14 17.18 36.10
N LEU A 222 5.88 17.57 36.28
CA LEU A 222 5.48 18.72 37.16
C LEU A 222 4.65 18.32 38.38
N SER A 223 4.37 17.03 38.60
CA SER A 223 3.53 16.58 39.70
C SER A 223 4.18 16.81 41.06
N VAL A 224 3.42 17.37 41.99
CA VAL A 224 3.79 17.52 43.40
C VAL A 224 2.72 16.79 44.23
N ASP A 225 3.12 15.85 45.06
CA ASP A 225 2.23 15.01 45.84
C ASP A 225 1.13 14.31 45.00
N GLY A 226 1.46 13.93 43.76
CA GLY A 226 0.54 13.28 42.84
C GLY A 226 -0.45 14.19 42.12
N TRP A 227 -0.36 15.51 42.31
CA TRP A 227 -1.23 16.51 41.68
C TRP A 227 -0.44 17.50 40.84
N THR A 228 -0.99 17.88 39.68
CA THR A 228 -0.38 18.83 38.74
C THR A 228 -1.27 20.07 38.62
N SER A 229 -0.68 21.27 38.73
CA SER A 229 -1.40 22.53 38.51
C SER A 229 -1.81 22.67 37.04
N ILE A 230 -3.09 23.03 36.79
CA ILE A 230 -3.57 23.28 35.41
C ILE A 230 -2.80 24.43 34.76
N ALA A 231 -2.47 25.51 35.55
CA ALA A 231 -1.71 26.64 35.01
C ALA A 231 -0.28 26.23 34.57
N ASN A 232 0.40 25.38 35.36
CA ASN A 232 1.73 24.90 34.99
C ASN A 232 1.66 23.94 33.78
N ALA A 233 0.64 23.08 33.69
CA ALA A 233 0.43 22.21 32.53
C ALA A 233 0.10 23.03 31.28
N GLU A 234 -0.61 24.12 31.37
CA GLU A 234 -0.91 25.01 30.24
C GLU A 234 0.37 25.65 29.68
N ILE A 235 1.26 26.11 30.55
CA ILE A 235 2.58 26.64 30.15
C ILE A 235 3.41 25.53 29.49
N PHE A 236 3.47 24.34 30.11
CA PHE A 236 4.21 23.21 29.61
C PHE A 236 3.75 22.80 28.20
N ILE A 237 2.43 22.71 27.98
CA ILE A 237 1.86 22.36 26.65
C ILE A 237 2.19 23.47 25.66
N GLN A 238 2.06 24.73 26.01
CA GLN A 238 2.34 25.84 25.12
C GLN A 238 3.82 25.90 24.68
N GLU A 239 4.75 25.52 25.57
CA GLU A 239 6.18 25.47 25.25
C GLU A 239 6.56 24.24 24.43
N ARG A 240 5.90 23.10 24.66
CA ARG A 240 6.25 21.80 24.04
C ARG A 240 5.59 21.59 22.67
N ASP A 241 4.30 21.94 22.56
CA ASP A 241 3.52 21.81 21.33
C ASP A 241 2.38 22.85 21.32
N PRO A 242 2.63 24.08 20.84
CA PRO A 242 1.64 25.14 20.77
C PRO A 242 0.38 24.82 19.98
N GLU A 243 0.45 23.82 19.06
CA GLU A 243 -0.69 23.39 18.26
C GLU A 243 -1.73 22.62 19.09
N GLN A 244 -1.34 22.07 20.23
CA GLN A 244 -2.21 21.33 21.15
C GLN A 244 -3.02 22.26 22.08
N SER A 245 -3.80 23.15 21.48
CA SER A 245 -4.64 24.07 22.22
C SER A 245 -6.01 23.46 22.55
N PRO A 246 -6.63 23.87 23.71
CA PRO A 246 -7.98 23.43 24.05
C PRO A 246 -9.03 23.70 22.95
N VAL A 247 -8.87 24.82 22.22
CA VAL A 247 -9.80 25.23 21.16
C VAL A 247 -9.86 24.21 20.04
N LYS A 248 -8.75 23.56 19.71
CA LYS A 248 -8.68 22.49 18.71
C LYS A 248 -9.64 21.33 19.02
N TYR A 249 -9.88 21.08 20.30
CA TYR A 249 -10.74 20.02 20.83
C TYR A 249 -12.15 20.50 21.20
N GLY A 250 -12.55 21.66 20.69
CA GLY A 250 -13.86 22.24 21.01
C GLY A 250 -14.00 22.74 22.46
N CYS A 251 -12.88 22.90 23.19
CA CYS A 251 -12.83 23.36 24.56
C CYS A 251 -12.32 24.81 24.65
N ARG A 252 -12.81 25.60 25.62
CA ARG A 252 -12.36 26.95 25.83
C ARG A 252 -11.11 27.06 26.71
N THR A 253 -10.91 26.07 27.58
CA THR A 253 -9.82 26.07 28.58
C THR A 253 -9.29 24.65 28.78
N LEU A 254 -8.03 24.52 29.23
CA LEU A 254 -7.43 23.23 29.57
C LEU A 254 -8.20 22.50 30.68
N LYS A 255 -8.77 23.24 31.61
CA LYS A 255 -9.68 22.71 32.65
C LYS A 255 -10.91 22.02 32.04
N GLN A 256 -11.47 22.54 30.95
CA GLN A 256 -12.59 21.94 30.25
C GLN A 256 -12.15 20.64 29.58
N VAL A 257 -10.95 20.54 28.99
CA VAL A 257 -10.35 19.33 28.47
C VAL A 257 -10.26 18.25 29.53
N VAL A 258 -9.68 18.59 30.69
CA VAL A 258 -9.56 17.68 31.84
C VAL A 258 -10.93 17.15 32.28
N HIS A 259 -11.96 17.99 32.27
CA HIS A 259 -13.31 17.60 32.65
C HIS A 259 -13.99 16.74 31.57
N GLN A 260 -13.92 17.14 30.29
CA GLN A 260 -14.61 16.44 29.19
C GLN A 260 -13.98 15.09 28.86
N SER A 261 -12.66 14.97 28.98
CA SER A 261 -11.96 13.71 28.75
C SER A 261 -12.38 12.62 29.74
N ARG A 262 -12.83 12.97 30.94
CA ARG A 262 -13.18 12.04 32.05
C ARG A 262 -12.03 11.13 32.48
N LEU A 263 -10.83 11.37 32.01
CA LEU A 263 -9.64 10.57 32.33
C LEU A 263 -8.95 11.03 33.61
N PHE A 264 -9.21 12.28 34.04
CA PHE A 264 -8.55 12.91 35.16
C PHE A 264 -9.54 13.21 36.27
N GLU A 265 -9.01 13.31 37.51
CA GLU A 265 -9.68 13.89 38.65
C GLU A 265 -9.28 15.36 38.75
N LEU A 266 -10.24 16.25 39.09
CA LEU A 266 -10.02 17.67 39.24
C LEU A 266 -10.26 18.06 40.72
N GLN A 267 -9.32 18.78 41.31
CA GLN A 267 -9.42 19.30 42.67
C GLN A 267 -9.03 20.76 42.73
N TYR A 268 -9.64 21.52 43.63
CA TYR A 268 -9.22 22.89 43.93
C TYR A 268 -8.45 22.89 45.22
N GLN A 269 -7.29 23.56 45.23
CA GLN A 269 -6.47 23.76 46.42
C GLN A 269 -6.27 25.26 46.65
N GLU A 270 -6.27 25.66 47.90
CA GLU A 270 -5.88 27.03 48.28
C GLU A 270 -4.38 27.08 48.55
N ARG A 271 -3.65 27.81 47.70
CA ARG A 271 -2.23 28.09 47.91
C ARG A 271 -2.00 29.60 47.86
N TYR A 272 -1.31 30.13 48.87
CA TYR A 272 -1.00 31.55 48.96
C TYR A 272 -2.22 32.48 48.84
N GLY A 273 -3.37 32.08 49.42
CA GLY A 273 -4.62 32.86 49.38
C GLY A 273 -5.31 32.87 47.99
N ARG A 274 -4.88 32.03 47.05
CA ARG A 274 -5.52 31.87 45.75
C ARG A 274 -6.03 30.44 45.57
N ARG A 275 -7.23 30.33 45.02
CA ARG A 275 -7.84 29.04 44.69
C ARG A 275 -7.38 28.59 43.30
N GLU A 276 -6.54 27.58 43.26
CA GLU A 276 -5.98 27.00 42.02
C GLU A 276 -6.55 25.62 41.73
N ALA A 277 -6.65 25.30 40.44
CA ALA A 277 -7.14 24.00 39.98
C ALA A 277 -5.96 23.04 39.75
N TYR A 278 -6.07 21.84 40.25
CA TYR A 278 -5.10 20.76 40.11
C TYR A 278 -5.80 19.52 39.53
N PHE A 279 -5.04 18.69 38.79
CA PHE A 279 -5.54 17.43 38.25
C PHE A 279 -4.55 16.30 38.48
N LYS A 280 -5.08 15.06 38.46
CA LYS A 280 -4.30 13.83 38.47
C LYS A 280 -5.03 12.77 37.60
N ASP A 281 -4.32 11.77 37.09
CA ASP A 281 -4.92 10.66 36.34
C ASP A 281 -5.88 9.89 37.27
N ARG A 282 -7.03 9.47 36.73
CA ARG A 282 -7.91 8.55 37.42
C ARG A 282 -7.24 7.18 37.42
N ALA A 283 -7.01 6.58 38.60
CA ALA A 283 -6.56 5.22 38.68
C ALA A 283 -7.48 4.33 37.81
N ARG A 284 -6.90 3.56 36.87
CA ARG A 284 -7.66 2.55 36.14
C ARG A 284 -8.34 1.67 37.20
N ARG A 285 -9.68 1.72 37.29
CA ARG A 285 -10.40 0.68 38.01
C ARG A 285 -10.10 -0.61 37.27
N SER A 286 -9.30 -1.47 37.91
CA SER A 286 -9.12 -2.85 37.49
C SER A 286 -10.51 -3.49 37.47
N SER A 287 -11.01 -3.80 36.29
CA SER A 287 -12.21 -4.59 36.08
C SER A 287 -11.81 -6.04 35.98
#